data_8c2b819d36850dcae247cf7752a5ee80
#
_entry.id   8c2b819d36850dcae247cf7752a5ee80
#
_cell.length_a   1.000
_cell.length_b   1.000
_cell.length_c   1.000
_cell.angle_alpha   90.00
_cell.angle_beta   90.00
_cell.angle_gamma   90.00
#
_symmetry.space_group_name_H-M   'P 1'
#
loop_
_entity.id
_entity.type
_entity.pdbx_description
1 polymer ?
#
loop_
_entity_poly.entity_id
_entity_poly.type
_entity_poly.pdbx_seq_one_letter_code
_entity_poly.pdbx_strand_id
1 'polypeptide(L)'
;MIKNDNVIGFISAPCWLDPAPDELRALAHGKIIIQQTFVHPPEFDYSLKHITEITPHLENAAFSLASAGCTIIASPATPFGYIGYKNIAESRLSLKKIEKISGVKCISSISAIFDILEYKKLQKIALACTYYPDEWRDLWASFVRASGYEVVGAQSLVNQGIRSKTNGEVEYPSSSEIMESVKKISENYPNAEAIVISGSGARTLAITEQLKKISNRPVIAADTALFSIIANQLDIKVPFVI
;
A
#
# COMPACT_ATOMS: atom_id res chain seq x y z
N MET A 1 -19.18 -20.88 17.80
CA MET A 1 -18.28 -20.06 16.95
C MET A 1 -17.05 -20.89 16.65
N ILE A 2 -16.78 -21.17 15.39
CA ILE A 2 -15.53 -21.81 14.95
C ILE A 2 -14.45 -20.75 15.19
N LYS A 3 -13.54 -20.99 16.14
CA LYS A 3 -12.32 -20.17 16.28
C LYS A 3 -11.48 -20.42 15.03
N ASN A 4 -11.59 -19.55 14.06
CA ASN A 4 -10.72 -19.56 12.90
C ASN A 4 -9.73 -18.40 13.13
N ASP A 5 -8.50 -18.73 13.48
CA ASP A 5 -7.47 -17.75 13.84
C ASP A 5 -6.99 -16.91 12.63
N ASN A 6 -7.50 -17.22 11.43
CA ASN A 6 -7.11 -16.61 10.15
C ASN A 6 -8.25 -15.82 9.50
N VAL A 7 -8.92 -14.97 10.26
CA VAL A 7 -9.96 -14.07 9.71
C VAL A 7 -9.38 -12.68 9.51
N ILE A 8 -9.28 -12.24 8.27
CA ILE A 8 -8.68 -10.97 7.90
C ILE A 8 -9.77 -9.98 7.49
N GLY A 9 -9.77 -8.83 8.13
CA GLY A 9 -10.65 -7.71 7.76
C GLY A 9 -9.91 -6.72 6.85
N PHE A 10 -10.48 -6.39 5.70
CA PHE A 10 -9.99 -5.31 4.84
C PHE A 10 -10.83 -4.05 5.01
N ILE A 11 -10.15 -2.92 5.20
CA ILE A 11 -10.77 -1.59 5.15
C ILE A 11 -10.45 -0.97 3.80
N SER A 12 -11.41 -1.01 2.89
CA SER A 12 -11.25 -0.48 1.54
C SER A 12 -11.57 1.01 1.46
N ALA A 13 -10.91 1.67 0.54
CA ALA A 13 -11.08 3.11 0.30
C ALA A 13 -12.48 3.44 -0.25
N PRO A 14 -12.97 4.66 -0.06
CA PRO A 14 -14.23 5.11 -0.63
C PRO A 14 -14.23 5.04 -2.15
N CYS A 15 -15.40 4.75 -2.72
CA CYS A 15 -15.64 4.80 -4.16
C CYS A 15 -14.65 3.97 -5.01
N TRP A 16 -14.06 2.91 -4.44
CA TRP A 16 -13.06 2.10 -5.10
C TRP A 16 -13.29 0.61 -4.88
N LEU A 17 -13.31 -0.16 -5.98
CA LEU A 17 -13.34 -1.63 -5.93
C LEU A 17 -11.93 -2.15 -5.66
N ASP A 18 -11.69 -2.57 -4.42
CA ASP A 18 -10.39 -3.05 -3.97
C ASP A 18 -10.19 -4.53 -4.30
N PRO A 19 -9.27 -4.90 -5.19
CA PRO A 19 -9.01 -6.31 -5.52
C PRO A 19 -8.14 -7.04 -4.48
N ALA A 20 -7.55 -6.32 -3.51
CA ALA A 20 -6.65 -6.92 -2.53
C ALA A 20 -7.26 -8.08 -1.73
N PRO A 21 -8.55 -8.04 -1.30
CA PRO A 21 -9.19 -9.17 -0.62
C PRO A 21 -9.19 -10.46 -1.44
N ASP A 22 -9.55 -10.38 -2.71
CA ASP A 22 -9.64 -11.56 -3.59
C ASP A 22 -8.26 -12.09 -3.97
N GLU A 23 -7.30 -11.22 -4.23
CA GLU A 23 -5.92 -11.62 -4.50
C GLU A 23 -5.30 -12.32 -3.29
N LEU A 24 -5.48 -11.79 -2.07
CA LEU A 24 -4.96 -12.45 -0.87
C LEU A 24 -5.66 -13.79 -0.62
N ARG A 25 -6.98 -13.88 -0.87
CA ARG A 25 -7.72 -15.14 -0.75
C ARG A 25 -7.18 -16.20 -1.71
N ALA A 26 -6.91 -15.82 -2.95
CA ALA A 26 -6.30 -16.69 -3.94
C ALA A 26 -4.90 -17.17 -3.53
N LEU A 27 -4.05 -16.26 -3.04
CA LEU A 27 -2.71 -16.57 -2.53
C LEU A 27 -2.73 -17.55 -1.35
N ALA A 28 -3.70 -17.40 -0.46
CA ALA A 28 -3.80 -18.23 0.74
C ALA A 28 -4.43 -19.61 0.49
N HIS A 29 -4.83 -19.91 -0.73
CA HIS A 29 -5.42 -21.22 -1.11
C HIS A 29 -6.55 -21.68 -0.16
N GLY A 30 -7.43 -20.78 0.24
CA GLY A 30 -8.55 -21.07 1.12
C GLY A 30 -8.22 -21.25 2.61
N LYS A 31 -6.99 -20.97 3.04
CA LYS A 31 -6.56 -21.07 4.45
C LYS A 31 -7.01 -19.88 5.32
N ILE A 32 -7.64 -18.89 4.72
CA ILE A 32 -8.08 -17.66 5.39
C ILE A 32 -9.55 -17.38 5.08
N ILE A 33 -10.19 -16.69 6.00
CA ILE A 33 -11.49 -16.05 5.78
C ILE A 33 -11.25 -14.55 5.63
N ILE A 34 -11.92 -13.91 4.68
CA ILE A 34 -11.81 -12.48 4.46
C ILE A 34 -13.17 -11.82 4.65
N GLN A 35 -13.18 -10.79 5.48
CA GLN A 35 -14.25 -9.83 5.63
C GLN A 35 -13.78 -8.50 5.01
N GLN A 36 -14.69 -7.74 4.42
CA GLN A 36 -14.38 -6.45 3.82
C GLN A 36 -15.41 -5.42 4.27
N THR A 37 -14.94 -4.24 4.60
CA THR A 37 -15.78 -3.06 4.81
C THR A 37 -15.22 -1.88 4.03
N PHE A 38 -16.09 -0.94 3.70
CA PHE A 38 -15.71 0.31 3.04
C PHE A 38 -15.84 1.45 4.03
N VAL A 39 -14.88 2.36 4.00
CA VAL A 39 -15.07 3.68 4.59
C VAL A 39 -15.68 4.60 3.54
N HIS A 40 -16.73 5.30 3.89
CA HIS A 40 -17.39 6.23 2.97
C HIS A 40 -17.92 7.45 3.75
N PRO A 41 -17.02 8.40 4.07
CA PRO A 41 -17.46 9.68 4.63
C PRO A 41 -18.40 10.39 3.64
N PRO A 42 -19.40 11.12 4.11
CA PRO A 42 -20.22 11.95 3.25
C PRO A 42 -19.35 12.89 2.40
N GLU A 43 -19.71 13.07 1.13
CA GLU A 43 -19.05 14.01 0.20
C GLU A 43 -17.55 13.76 -0.03
N PHE A 44 -17.06 12.54 0.18
CA PHE A 44 -15.64 12.22 0.01
C PHE A 44 -15.21 12.35 -1.47
N ASP A 45 -14.18 13.15 -1.74
CA ASP A 45 -13.69 13.49 -3.08
C ASP A 45 -12.19 13.25 -3.31
N TYR A 46 -11.53 12.52 -2.42
CA TYR A 46 -10.07 12.32 -2.44
C TYR A 46 -9.22 13.61 -2.33
N SER A 47 -9.80 14.75 -1.94
CA SER A 47 -9.02 15.93 -1.57
C SER A 47 -8.12 15.64 -0.38
N LEU A 48 -7.01 16.38 -0.26
CA LEU A 48 -6.11 16.26 0.90
C LEU A 48 -6.83 16.45 2.22
N LYS A 49 -7.82 17.35 2.25
CA LYS A 49 -8.65 17.60 3.43
C LYS A 49 -9.42 16.33 3.83
N HIS A 50 -10.18 15.72 2.91
CA HIS A 50 -10.97 14.54 3.21
C HIS A 50 -10.11 13.32 3.55
N ILE A 51 -8.93 13.18 2.90
CA ILE A 51 -7.98 12.12 3.24
C ILE A 51 -7.44 12.32 4.67
N THR A 52 -7.11 13.56 5.06
CA THR A 52 -6.61 13.86 6.42
C THR A 52 -7.67 13.59 7.49
N GLU A 53 -8.94 13.83 7.17
CA GLU A 53 -10.08 13.65 8.06
C GLU A 53 -10.59 12.19 8.11
N ILE A 54 -10.01 11.24 7.38
CA ILE A 54 -10.50 9.86 7.26
C ILE A 54 -10.34 9.02 8.55
N THR A 55 -9.41 9.37 9.43
CA THR A 55 -9.02 8.54 10.58
C THR A 55 -10.18 8.05 11.46
N PRO A 56 -11.18 8.88 11.87
CA PRO A 56 -12.30 8.39 12.66
C PRO A 56 -13.13 7.30 11.95
N HIS A 57 -13.22 7.38 10.62
CA HIS A 57 -13.92 6.38 9.83
C HIS A 57 -13.13 5.06 9.75
N LEU A 58 -11.79 5.13 9.69
CA LEU A 58 -10.92 3.95 9.80
C LEU A 58 -11.05 3.28 11.17
N GLU A 59 -11.10 4.06 12.25
CA GLU A 59 -11.29 3.55 13.62
C GLU A 59 -12.63 2.79 13.74
N ASN A 60 -13.72 3.36 13.25
CA ASN A 60 -15.04 2.72 13.26
C ASN A 60 -15.07 1.44 12.40
N ALA A 61 -14.47 1.47 11.21
CA ALA A 61 -14.38 0.31 10.34
C ALA A 61 -13.56 -0.82 11.01
N ALA A 62 -12.44 -0.49 11.63
CA ALA A 62 -11.60 -1.44 12.34
C ALA A 62 -12.36 -2.07 13.53
N PHE A 63 -13.07 -1.27 14.32
CA PHE A 63 -13.90 -1.77 15.40
C PHE A 63 -15.00 -2.72 14.90
N SER A 64 -15.66 -2.37 13.79
CA SER A 64 -16.69 -3.22 13.17
C SER A 64 -16.13 -4.57 12.72
N LEU A 65 -14.98 -4.58 12.05
CA LEU A 65 -14.32 -5.81 11.61
C LEU A 65 -13.86 -6.68 12.80
N ALA A 66 -13.31 -6.05 13.85
CA ALA A 66 -12.93 -6.76 15.07
C ALA A 66 -14.15 -7.40 15.74
N SER A 67 -15.27 -6.67 15.83
CA SER A 67 -16.53 -7.17 16.39
C SER A 67 -17.11 -8.33 15.56
N ALA A 68 -16.84 -8.37 14.25
CA ALA A 68 -17.19 -9.47 13.36
C ALA A 68 -16.26 -10.70 13.47
N GLY A 69 -15.23 -10.63 14.33
CA GLY A 69 -14.32 -11.74 14.60
C GLY A 69 -13.04 -11.73 13.76
N CYS A 70 -12.69 -10.63 13.09
CA CYS A 70 -11.41 -10.49 12.41
C CYS A 70 -10.27 -10.52 13.43
N THR A 71 -9.18 -11.23 13.10
CA THR A 71 -7.98 -11.36 13.93
C THR A 71 -6.81 -10.48 13.45
N ILE A 72 -6.87 -10.06 12.19
CA ILE A 72 -5.99 -9.07 11.58
C ILE A 72 -6.85 -8.10 10.78
N ILE A 73 -6.50 -6.81 10.81
CA ILE A 73 -7.13 -5.78 9.99
C ILE A 73 -6.09 -5.20 9.04
N ALA A 74 -6.43 -5.15 7.75
CA ALA A 74 -5.59 -4.65 6.69
C ALA A 74 -6.16 -3.36 6.09
N SER A 75 -5.31 -2.34 5.89
CA SER A 75 -5.64 -1.09 5.20
C SER A 75 -4.73 -0.94 3.96
N PRO A 76 -5.21 -1.29 2.76
CA PRO A 76 -4.41 -1.22 1.54
C PRO A 76 -4.24 0.19 0.98
N ALA A 77 -5.13 1.12 1.29
CA ALA A 77 -5.11 2.48 0.75
C ALA A 77 -3.89 3.29 1.22
N THR A 78 -2.86 3.37 0.38
CA THR A 78 -1.60 4.06 0.70
C THR A 78 -1.76 5.54 1.08
N PRO A 79 -2.60 6.36 0.41
CA PRO A 79 -2.76 7.77 0.79
C PRO A 79 -3.19 7.97 2.24
N PHE A 80 -4.00 7.08 2.79
CA PHE A 80 -4.47 7.16 4.19
C PHE A 80 -3.35 6.89 5.21
N GLY A 81 -2.23 6.36 4.78
CA GLY A 81 -1.08 6.07 5.64
C GLY A 81 0.03 7.12 5.60
N TYR A 82 0.01 8.08 4.66
CA TYR A 82 1.02 9.13 4.63
C TYR A 82 0.48 10.57 4.56
N ILE A 83 -0.68 10.80 3.91
CA ILE A 83 -1.27 12.15 3.86
C ILE A 83 -1.76 12.53 5.26
N GLY A 84 -1.34 13.70 5.74
CA GLY A 84 -1.63 14.18 7.09
C GLY A 84 -0.64 13.76 8.16
N TYR A 85 0.41 12.97 7.83
CA TYR A 85 1.48 12.58 8.74
C TYR A 85 2.83 13.12 8.27
N LYS A 86 3.71 13.49 9.21
CA LYS A 86 5.06 13.99 8.87
C LYS A 86 5.99 12.88 8.38
N ASN A 87 5.91 11.70 9.00
CA ASN A 87 6.80 10.58 8.75
C ASN A 87 6.16 9.25 9.18
N ILE A 88 6.86 8.15 8.94
CA ILE A 88 6.37 6.80 9.26
C ILE A 88 6.13 6.58 10.76
N ALA A 89 6.87 7.26 11.64
CA ALA A 89 6.65 7.13 13.08
C ALA A 89 5.28 7.67 13.50
N GLU A 90 4.87 8.83 12.98
CA GLU A 90 3.52 9.38 13.21
C GLU A 90 2.41 8.48 12.62
N SER A 91 2.62 7.99 11.39
CA SER A 91 1.68 7.05 10.75
C SER A 91 1.51 5.77 11.58
N ARG A 92 2.61 5.18 12.05
CA ARG A 92 2.58 3.99 12.93
C ARG A 92 1.91 4.27 14.27
N LEU A 93 2.05 5.48 14.84
CA LEU A 93 1.34 5.87 16.05
C LEU A 93 -0.18 5.95 15.83
N SER A 94 -0.63 6.47 14.69
CA SER A 94 -2.06 6.47 14.32
C SER A 94 -2.57 5.03 14.17
N LEU A 95 -1.83 4.17 13.48
CA LEU A 95 -2.20 2.75 13.31
C LEU A 95 -2.31 2.03 14.68
N LYS A 96 -1.41 2.30 15.62
CA LYS A 96 -1.47 1.77 16.98
C LYS A 96 -2.70 2.24 17.78
N LYS A 97 -3.21 3.46 17.52
CA LYS A 97 -4.47 3.90 18.11
C LYS A 97 -5.64 3.07 17.59
N ILE A 98 -5.67 2.79 16.29
CA ILE A 98 -6.68 1.93 15.67
C ILE A 98 -6.59 0.50 16.26
N GLU A 99 -5.39 -0.05 16.40
CA GLU A 99 -5.16 -1.34 17.09
C GLU A 99 -5.72 -1.33 18.51
N LYS A 100 -5.48 -0.27 19.28
CA LYS A 100 -5.98 -0.14 20.65
C LYS A 100 -7.51 -0.09 20.73
N ILE A 101 -8.14 0.60 19.79
CA ILE A 101 -9.61 0.73 19.74
C ILE A 101 -10.25 -0.60 19.32
N SER A 102 -9.70 -1.26 18.31
CA SER A 102 -10.23 -2.51 17.79
C SER A 102 -9.84 -3.74 18.64
N GLY A 103 -8.73 -3.66 19.38
CA GLY A 103 -8.14 -4.80 20.10
C GLY A 103 -7.48 -5.83 19.15
N VAL A 104 -7.28 -5.47 17.89
CA VAL A 104 -6.81 -6.38 16.83
C VAL A 104 -5.62 -5.76 16.11
N LYS A 105 -4.65 -6.59 15.70
CA LYS A 105 -3.49 -6.18 14.90
C LYS A 105 -3.93 -5.50 13.61
N CYS A 106 -3.41 -4.29 13.37
CA CYS A 106 -3.67 -3.53 12.15
C CYS A 106 -2.39 -3.41 11.30
N ILE A 107 -2.51 -3.61 10.00
CA ILE A 107 -1.42 -3.53 9.03
C ILE A 107 -1.85 -2.61 7.90
N SER A 108 -1.07 -1.58 7.61
CA SER A 108 -1.28 -0.73 6.43
C SER A 108 -0.24 -1.03 5.35
N SER A 109 -0.55 -0.78 4.08
CA SER A 109 0.42 -0.89 2.99
C SER A 109 1.65 -0.02 3.24
N ILE A 110 1.47 1.17 3.83
CA ILE A 110 2.58 2.05 4.18
C ILE A 110 3.48 1.42 5.24
N SER A 111 2.92 0.92 6.35
CA SER A 111 3.73 0.25 7.37
C SER A 111 4.47 -0.95 6.80
N ALA A 112 3.81 -1.74 5.95
CA ALA A 112 4.40 -2.91 5.30
C ALA A 112 5.58 -2.55 4.37
N ILE A 113 5.47 -1.48 3.57
CA ILE A 113 6.58 -1.00 2.74
C ILE A 113 7.79 -0.67 3.61
N PHE A 114 7.59 0.11 4.68
CA PHE A 114 8.69 0.52 5.55
C PHE A 114 9.27 -0.67 6.36
N ASP A 115 8.45 -1.62 6.81
CA ASP A 115 8.93 -2.83 7.49
C ASP A 115 9.87 -3.64 6.58
N ILE A 116 9.57 -3.72 5.27
CA ILE A 116 10.42 -4.40 4.29
C ILE A 116 11.71 -3.61 4.02
N LEU A 117 11.63 -2.28 3.86
CA LEU A 117 12.80 -1.42 3.67
C LEU A 117 13.78 -1.54 4.86
N GLU A 118 13.24 -1.50 6.09
CA GLU A 118 14.01 -1.68 7.34
C GLU A 118 14.65 -3.08 7.43
N TYR A 119 13.86 -4.13 7.16
CA TYR A 119 14.35 -5.52 7.19
C TYR A 119 15.48 -5.75 6.18
N LYS A 120 15.36 -5.20 4.97
CA LYS A 120 16.39 -5.32 3.91
C LYS A 120 17.52 -4.32 4.05
N LYS A 121 17.45 -3.38 5.02
CA LYS A 121 18.43 -2.31 5.24
C LYS A 121 18.67 -1.43 4.01
N LEU A 122 17.61 -1.18 3.23
CA LEU A 122 17.64 -0.33 2.05
C LEU A 122 17.45 1.12 2.48
N GLN A 123 18.31 2.02 2.00
CA GLN A 123 18.29 3.44 2.40
C GLN A 123 18.06 4.38 1.23
N LYS A 124 18.53 4.01 0.06
CA LYS A 124 18.48 4.84 -1.15
C LYS A 124 17.45 4.29 -2.12
N ILE A 125 16.32 4.99 -2.28
CA ILE A 125 15.17 4.47 -3.02
C ILE A 125 14.70 5.43 -4.12
N ALA A 126 14.15 4.86 -5.19
CA ALA A 126 13.39 5.58 -6.21
C ALA A 126 11.90 5.26 -6.09
N LEU A 127 11.03 6.25 -6.30
CA LEU A 127 9.60 6.14 -6.14
C LEU A 127 8.88 6.10 -7.49
N ALA A 128 8.20 4.98 -7.77
CA ALA A 128 7.27 4.83 -8.88
C ALA A 128 5.85 5.16 -8.36
N CYS A 129 5.46 6.43 -8.50
CA CYS A 129 4.21 6.96 -7.93
C CYS A 129 2.98 6.68 -8.81
N THR A 130 3.15 5.87 -9.84
CA THR A 130 2.12 5.40 -10.78
C THR A 130 1.10 6.50 -11.17
N TYR A 131 -0.14 6.40 -10.73
CA TYR A 131 -1.24 7.31 -11.09
C TYR A 131 -1.37 8.55 -10.19
N TYR A 132 -0.42 8.80 -9.28
CA TYR A 132 -0.51 9.95 -8.38
C TYR A 132 -0.40 11.27 -9.13
N PRO A 133 -1.24 12.27 -8.79
CA PRO A 133 -1.01 13.64 -9.20
C PRO A 133 0.28 14.18 -8.54
N ASP A 134 0.83 15.25 -9.11
CA ASP A 134 2.09 15.82 -8.64
C ASP A 134 2.08 16.15 -7.15
N GLU A 135 0.97 16.68 -6.63
CA GLU A 135 0.81 16.99 -5.22
C GLU A 135 0.95 15.74 -4.33
N TRP A 136 0.32 14.62 -4.68
CA TRP A 136 0.42 13.37 -3.91
C TRP A 136 1.82 12.75 -4.03
N ARG A 137 2.41 12.81 -5.23
CA ARG A 137 3.79 12.35 -5.46
C ARG A 137 4.78 13.11 -4.56
N ASP A 138 4.66 14.44 -4.52
CA ASP A 138 5.59 15.29 -3.79
C ASP A 138 5.42 15.14 -2.27
N LEU A 139 4.18 15.00 -1.79
CA LEU A 139 3.88 14.65 -0.39
C LEU A 139 4.46 13.28 -0.03
N TRP A 140 4.29 12.27 -0.91
CA TRP A 140 4.86 10.94 -0.69
C TRP A 140 6.39 11.00 -0.61
N ALA A 141 7.04 11.65 -1.56
CA ALA A 141 8.49 11.80 -1.54
C ALA A 141 8.99 12.55 -0.29
N SER A 142 8.28 13.58 0.15
CA SER A 142 8.59 14.32 1.37
C SER A 142 8.43 13.48 2.63
N PHE A 143 7.35 12.71 2.72
CA PHE A 143 7.10 11.77 3.81
C PHE A 143 8.19 10.70 3.91
N VAL A 144 8.61 10.14 2.78
CA VAL A 144 9.66 9.12 2.73
C VAL A 144 11.01 9.70 3.19
N ARG A 145 11.37 10.92 2.73
CA ARG A 145 12.57 11.62 3.20
C ARG A 145 12.52 11.91 4.70
N ALA A 146 11.40 12.42 5.19
CA ALA A 146 11.19 12.68 6.62
C ALA A 146 11.20 11.41 7.48
N SER A 147 11.02 10.25 6.86
CA SER A 147 11.13 8.93 7.48
C SER A 147 12.56 8.37 7.50
N GLY A 148 13.55 9.14 7.03
CA GLY A 148 14.97 8.79 7.11
C GLY A 148 15.55 8.13 5.87
N TYR A 149 14.87 8.17 4.73
CA TYR A 149 15.32 7.55 3.47
C TYR A 149 15.81 8.60 2.47
N GLU A 150 16.83 8.26 1.68
CA GLU A 150 17.26 9.03 0.54
C GLU A 150 16.37 8.72 -0.67
N VAL A 151 15.55 9.69 -1.09
CA VAL A 151 14.73 9.58 -2.31
C VAL A 151 15.52 10.17 -3.47
N VAL A 152 16.08 9.29 -4.32
CA VAL A 152 16.89 9.68 -5.48
C VAL A 152 16.04 10.13 -6.66
N GLY A 153 14.76 9.79 -6.68
CA GLY A 153 13.79 10.25 -7.67
C GLY A 153 12.39 9.80 -7.35
N ALA A 154 11.40 10.55 -7.86
CA ALA A 154 9.99 10.24 -7.73
C ALA A 154 9.27 10.65 -9.04
N GLN A 155 8.64 9.72 -9.70
CA GLN A 155 7.94 9.97 -10.97
C GLN A 155 6.60 9.24 -11.00
N SER A 156 5.58 9.91 -11.54
CA SER A 156 4.29 9.31 -11.90
C SER A 156 4.31 8.87 -13.38
N LEU A 157 3.27 8.15 -13.82
CA LEU A 157 3.09 7.76 -15.22
C LEU A 157 3.04 8.99 -16.16
N VAL A 158 2.50 10.11 -15.66
CA VAL A 158 2.45 11.37 -16.42
C VAL A 158 3.85 11.99 -16.55
N ASN A 159 4.62 12.05 -15.45
CA ASN A 159 5.99 12.58 -15.50
C ASN A 159 6.90 11.76 -16.42
N GLN A 160 6.60 10.49 -16.58
CA GLN A 160 7.33 9.58 -17.48
C GLN A 160 6.84 9.62 -18.93
N GLY A 161 5.76 10.38 -19.23
CA GLY A 161 5.15 10.42 -20.55
C GLY A 161 4.45 9.10 -20.95
N ILE A 162 4.14 8.24 -19.99
CA ILE A 162 3.38 7.00 -20.22
C ILE A 162 1.88 7.31 -20.33
N ARG A 163 1.41 8.28 -19.55
CA ARG A 163 0.06 8.84 -19.64
C ARG A 163 0.11 10.34 -19.93
N SER A 164 -0.89 10.83 -20.64
CA SER A 164 -1.01 12.27 -20.96
C SER A 164 -1.60 13.10 -19.82
N LYS A 165 -2.41 12.49 -18.95
CA LYS A 165 -3.07 13.13 -17.81
C LYS A 165 -3.21 12.15 -16.64
N THR A 166 -3.18 12.67 -15.41
CA THR A 166 -3.84 12.02 -14.29
C THR A 166 -5.30 12.40 -14.38
N ASN A 167 -6.15 11.49 -14.80
CA ASN A 167 -7.58 11.69 -14.59
C ASN A 167 -7.79 11.67 -13.08
N GLY A 168 -8.58 12.62 -12.54
CA GLY A 168 -8.91 12.66 -11.11
C GLY A 168 -9.74 11.45 -10.63
N GLU A 169 -10.00 10.51 -11.53
CA GLU A 169 -10.54 9.19 -11.25
C GLU A 169 -9.39 8.21 -11.09
N VAL A 170 -9.52 7.32 -10.11
CA VAL A 170 -8.53 6.27 -9.84
C VAL A 170 -8.61 5.22 -10.97
N GLU A 171 -7.98 5.53 -12.09
CA GLU A 171 -7.78 4.55 -13.15
C GLU A 171 -6.64 3.61 -12.75
N TYR A 172 -6.94 2.32 -12.67
CA TYR A 172 -5.94 1.28 -12.44
C TYR A 172 -4.90 1.31 -13.57
N PRO A 173 -3.60 1.43 -13.25
CA PRO A 173 -2.58 1.25 -14.26
C PRO A 173 -2.56 -0.21 -14.72
N SER A 174 -2.43 -0.42 -16.02
CA SER A 174 -2.23 -1.75 -16.58
C SER A 174 -0.86 -2.32 -16.17
N SER A 175 -0.71 -3.63 -16.22
CA SER A 175 0.58 -4.29 -15.97
C SER A 175 1.68 -3.78 -16.90
N SER A 176 1.37 -3.47 -18.16
CA SER A 176 2.33 -2.91 -19.12
C SER A 176 2.81 -1.51 -18.74
N GLU A 177 1.91 -0.63 -18.27
CA GLU A 177 2.27 0.70 -17.79
C GLU A 177 3.15 0.64 -16.53
N ILE A 178 2.83 -0.27 -15.60
CA ILE A 178 3.65 -0.48 -14.38
C ILE A 178 5.04 -0.97 -14.76
N MET A 179 5.16 -1.95 -15.67
CA MET A 179 6.44 -2.47 -16.12
C MET A 179 7.27 -1.40 -16.86
N GLU A 180 6.66 -0.60 -17.72
CA GLU A 180 7.32 0.51 -18.41
C GLU A 180 7.77 1.58 -17.39
N SER A 181 6.95 1.90 -16.41
CA SER A 181 7.29 2.84 -15.34
C SER A 181 8.53 2.37 -14.56
N VAL A 182 8.55 1.11 -14.13
CA VAL A 182 9.68 0.54 -13.39
C VAL A 182 10.95 0.53 -14.25
N LYS A 183 10.85 0.22 -15.55
CA LYS A 183 11.97 0.29 -16.48
C LYS A 183 12.55 1.71 -16.53
N LYS A 184 11.72 2.72 -16.81
CA LYS A 184 12.16 4.13 -16.87
C LYS A 184 12.77 4.62 -15.55
N ILE A 185 12.16 4.27 -14.40
CA ILE A 185 12.72 4.57 -13.08
C ILE A 185 14.09 3.92 -12.89
N SER A 186 14.25 2.66 -13.31
CA SER A 186 15.51 1.93 -13.18
C SER A 186 16.62 2.56 -14.02
N GLU A 187 16.29 3.03 -15.22
CA GLU A 187 17.21 3.71 -16.14
C GLU A 187 17.58 5.12 -15.65
N ASN A 188 16.58 5.89 -15.19
CA ASN A 188 16.77 7.27 -14.74
C ASN A 188 17.50 7.39 -13.39
N TYR A 189 17.37 6.37 -12.53
CA TYR A 189 17.94 6.38 -11.17
C TYR A 189 18.78 5.12 -10.92
N PRO A 190 19.91 4.94 -11.62
CA PRO A 190 20.71 3.72 -11.53
C PRO A 190 21.34 3.51 -10.15
N ASN A 191 21.47 4.55 -9.36
CA ASN A 191 22.02 4.51 -8.00
C ASN A 191 21.00 4.16 -6.92
N ALA A 192 19.71 3.95 -7.25
CA ALA A 192 18.71 3.49 -6.29
C ALA A 192 19.00 2.03 -5.88
N GLU A 193 18.92 1.73 -4.59
CA GLU A 193 19.03 0.36 -4.05
C GLU A 193 17.72 -0.42 -4.23
N ALA A 194 16.59 0.28 -4.29
CA ALA A 194 15.28 -0.31 -4.54
C ALA A 194 14.34 0.67 -5.26
N ILE A 195 13.31 0.11 -5.88
CA ILE A 195 12.18 0.87 -6.42
C ILE A 195 10.96 0.59 -5.55
N VAL A 196 10.30 1.65 -5.08
CA VAL A 196 9.05 1.55 -4.31
C VAL A 196 7.89 1.96 -5.20
N ILE A 197 6.92 1.06 -5.39
CA ILE A 197 5.67 1.33 -6.09
C ILE A 197 4.60 1.68 -5.06
N SER A 198 4.14 2.92 -5.06
CA SER A 198 3.03 3.40 -4.22
C SER A 198 1.71 3.39 -4.97
N GLY A 199 0.63 3.35 -4.21
CA GLY A 199 -0.73 3.29 -4.74
C GLY A 199 -1.27 1.88 -4.84
N SER A 200 -2.26 1.56 -4.02
CA SER A 200 -2.89 0.23 -3.98
C SER A 200 -3.63 -0.14 -5.28
N GLY A 201 -3.92 0.84 -6.15
CA GLY A 201 -4.43 0.59 -7.49
C GLY A 201 -3.39 0.03 -8.47
N ALA A 202 -2.09 0.16 -8.19
CA ALA A 202 -1.03 -0.49 -8.94
C ALA A 202 -0.92 -1.96 -8.50
N ARG A 203 -1.56 -2.86 -9.25
CA ARG A 203 -1.56 -4.31 -8.93
C ARG A 203 -0.33 -4.97 -9.51
N THR A 204 0.55 -5.46 -8.65
CA THR A 204 1.86 -5.99 -9.05
C THR A 204 2.01 -7.49 -8.83
N LEU A 205 1.08 -8.12 -8.13
CA LEU A 205 1.17 -9.54 -7.77
C LEU A 205 1.46 -10.45 -8.96
N ALA A 206 0.73 -10.27 -10.06
CA ALA A 206 0.86 -11.11 -11.25
C ALA A 206 2.15 -10.86 -12.06
N ILE A 207 2.83 -9.75 -11.83
CA ILE A 207 4.01 -9.31 -12.59
C ILE A 207 5.28 -9.15 -11.73
N THR A 208 5.25 -9.61 -10.47
CA THR A 208 6.36 -9.44 -9.53
C THR A 208 7.70 -9.95 -10.08
N GLU A 209 7.73 -11.12 -10.71
CA GLU A 209 8.95 -11.68 -11.29
C GLU A 209 9.44 -10.89 -12.50
N GLN A 210 8.52 -10.35 -13.31
CA GLN A 210 8.86 -9.49 -14.45
C GLN A 210 9.47 -8.16 -13.96
N LEU A 211 8.87 -7.55 -12.94
CA LEU A 211 9.37 -6.31 -12.34
C LEU A 211 10.79 -6.49 -11.80
N LYS A 212 11.06 -7.59 -11.11
CA LYS A 212 12.39 -7.93 -10.60
C LYS A 212 13.42 -8.08 -11.73
N LYS A 213 13.06 -8.73 -12.84
CA LYS A 213 13.94 -8.89 -13.99
C LYS A 213 14.22 -7.56 -14.70
N ILE A 214 13.20 -6.71 -14.85
CA ILE A 214 13.31 -5.40 -15.51
C ILE A 214 14.18 -4.44 -14.69
N SER A 215 14.01 -4.41 -13.37
CA SER A 215 14.69 -3.46 -12.50
C SER A 215 16.12 -3.88 -12.13
N ASN A 216 16.41 -5.19 -12.17
CA ASN A 216 17.64 -5.79 -11.65
C ASN A 216 17.95 -5.40 -10.19
N ARG A 217 16.91 -5.07 -9.41
CA ARG A 217 16.98 -4.69 -7.99
C ARG A 217 15.63 -4.97 -7.31
N PRO A 218 15.55 -4.93 -5.96
CA PRO A 218 14.28 -5.07 -5.25
C PRO A 218 13.23 -4.08 -5.72
N VAL A 219 12.02 -4.56 -5.99
CA VAL A 219 10.82 -3.75 -6.23
C VAL A 219 9.86 -4.04 -5.09
N ILE A 220 9.54 -3.01 -4.32
CA ILE A 220 8.66 -3.10 -3.16
C ILE A 220 7.37 -2.38 -3.52
N ALA A 221 6.30 -3.13 -3.74
CA ALA A 221 5.00 -2.56 -4.11
C ALA A 221 4.01 -2.65 -2.96
N ALA A 222 3.08 -1.70 -2.90
CA ALA A 222 2.12 -1.55 -1.82
C ALA A 222 1.27 -2.81 -1.57
N ASP A 223 0.83 -3.48 -2.65
CA ASP A 223 0.02 -4.70 -2.58
C ASP A 223 0.82 -5.90 -2.08
N THR A 224 1.95 -6.21 -2.72
CA THR A 224 2.78 -7.36 -2.35
C THR A 224 3.48 -7.19 -1.00
N ALA A 225 3.82 -5.97 -0.61
CA ALA A 225 4.32 -5.67 0.73
C ALA A 225 3.27 -6.00 1.80
N LEU A 226 2.05 -5.51 1.63
CA LEU A 226 0.94 -5.79 2.54
C LEU A 226 0.70 -7.30 2.68
N PHE A 227 0.62 -8.01 1.54
CA PHE A 227 0.41 -9.45 1.53
C PHE A 227 1.54 -10.23 2.20
N SER A 228 2.79 -9.81 2.00
CA SER A 228 3.95 -10.44 2.65
C SER A 228 3.90 -10.34 4.16
N ILE A 229 3.56 -9.15 4.69
CA ILE A 229 3.47 -8.96 6.14
C ILE A 229 2.29 -9.76 6.72
N ILE A 230 1.13 -9.78 6.06
CA ILE A 230 -0.02 -10.58 6.49
C ILE A 230 0.33 -12.08 6.45
N ALA A 231 0.90 -12.56 5.35
CA ALA A 231 1.28 -13.96 5.18
C ALA A 231 2.29 -14.41 6.26
N ASN A 232 3.27 -13.57 6.58
CA ASN A 232 4.24 -13.85 7.65
C ASN A 232 3.57 -13.93 9.04
N GLN A 233 2.56 -13.10 9.33
CA GLN A 233 1.80 -13.16 10.57
C GLN A 233 0.99 -14.45 10.72
N LEU A 234 0.60 -15.05 9.60
CA LEU A 234 -0.24 -16.25 9.54
C LEU A 234 0.53 -17.54 9.23
N ASP A 235 1.85 -17.46 9.11
CA ASP A 235 2.71 -18.57 8.66
C ASP A 235 2.24 -19.16 7.31
N ILE A 236 1.84 -18.31 6.38
CA ILE A 236 1.44 -18.67 5.02
C ILE A 236 2.61 -18.40 4.07
N LYS A 237 3.00 -19.41 3.29
CA LYS A 237 3.99 -19.22 2.23
C LYS A 237 3.38 -18.48 1.05
N VAL A 238 3.99 -17.37 0.65
CA VAL A 238 3.66 -16.64 -0.58
C VAL A 238 4.68 -16.95 -1.68
N PRO A 239 4.27 -16.94 -2.96
CA PRO A 239 5.14 -17.37 -4.07
C PRO A 239 6.19 -16.32 -4.48
N PHE A 240 6.22 -15.19 -3.80
CA PHE A 240 7.18 -14.10 -4.07
C PHE A 240 7.97 -13.78 -2.80
N VAL A 241 9.23 -13.50 -2.98
CA VAL A 241 10.12 -12.97 -1.93
C VAL A 241 10.35 -11.51 -2.27
N ILE A 242 9.88 -10.64 -1.37
CA ILE A 242 10.22 -9.22 -1.44
C ILE A 242 11.60 -8.99 -0.87
#